data_23fd2c177962f5ad2b004cc9b4d7da46
#
_entry.id   23fd2c177962f5ad2b004cc9b4d7da46
#
_cell.length_a   1.000
_cell.length_b   1.000
_cell.length_c   1.000
_cell.angle_alpha   90.00
_cell.angle_beta   90.00
_cell.angle_gamma   90.00
#
_symmetry.space_group_name_H-M   'P 1'
#
loop_
_entity.id
_entity.type
_entity.pdbx_description
1 polymer ?
#
loop_
_entity_poly.entity_id
_entity_poly.type
_entity_poly.pdbx_seq_one_letter_code
_entity_poly.pdbx_strand_id
1 'polypeptide(L)'
;MEITKKPKIKSIPYEEFIDNESLEKLVRELNAGGANVVLGVLDDFINWGRSNSLWPLTFATSCCGIEFMALGAARYDMARFGFEVARASPRQADMIMVCGTITNKMAPVLKRLYDQMPDPKYVVAVGGCAVSGGPFKKSYHVLNGVDKILPVDVYIPGCPPRPEAFYYGMMQLQRKVKIEKFFGGTNRKEKKPEFMK
;
A
#
# COMPACT_ATOMS: atom_id res chain seq x y z
N MET A 1 -31.68 -3.23 -3.11
CA MET A 1 -30.35 -3.10 -2.50
C MET A 1 -29.53 -4.31 -2.98
N GLU A 2 -28.96 -4.22 -4.20
CA GLU A 2 -28.21 -5.32 -4.83
C GLU A 2 -26.78 -5.33 -4.31
N ILE A 3 -26.44 -6.42 -3.64
CA ILE A 3 -25.09 -6.72 -3.19
C ILE A 3 -24.29 -7.17 -4.42
N THR A 4 -23.47 -6.29 -4.96
CA THR A 4 -22.54 -6.59 -6.06
C THR A 4 -21.63 -7.75 -5.65
N LYS A 5 -21.81 -8.91 -6.29
CA LYS A 5 -20.99 -10.11 -6.13
C LYS A 5 -19.54 -9.78 -6.47
N LYS A 6 -18.65 -9.86 -5.46
CA LYS A 6 -17.21 -9.81 -5.68
C LYS A 6 -16.78 -10.95 -6.62
N PRO A 7 -15.90 -10.69 -7.60
CA PRO A 7 -15.37 -11.76 -8.44
C PRO A 7 -14.63 -12.77 -7.57
N LYS A 8 -14.93 -14.05 -7.68
CA LYS A 8 -14.19 -15.15 -7.05
C LYS A 8 -12.83 -15.23 -7.73
N ILE A 9 -11.80 -14.78 -7.03
CA ILE A 9 -10.42 -15.04 -7.44
C ILE A 9 -10.16 -16.53 -7.20
N LYS A 10 -10.10 -17.33 -8.27
CA LYS A 10 -9.60 -18.70 -8.20
C LYS A 10 -8.12 -18.64 -7.81
N SER A 11 -7.79 -19.22 -6.67
CA SER A 11 -6.40 -19.49 -6.30
C SER A 11 -5.86 -20.54 -7.26
N ILE A 12 -4.92 -20.16 -8.12
CA ILE A 12 -4.20 -21.08 -9.01
C ILE A 12 -3.15 -21.79 -8.15
N PRO A 13 -3.14 -23.13 -8.07
CA PRO A 13 -2.11 -23.85 -7.32
C PRO A 13 -0.74 -23.61 -7.94
N TYR A 14 0.28 -23.47 -7.09
CA TYR A 14 1.66 -23.13 -7.45
C TYR A 14 2.31 -24.13 -8.44
N GLU A 15 1.84 -25.37 -8.47
CA GLU A 15 2.36 -26.44 -9.33
C GLU A 15 1.95 -26.32 -10.80
N GLU A 16 0.91 -25.55 -11.12
CA GLU A 16 0.44 -25.32 -12.50
C GLU A 16 1.23 -24.23 -13.26
N PHE A 17 2.18 -23.56 -12.58
CA PHE A 17 2.91 -22.40 -13.11
C PHE A 17 4.19 -22.76 -13.90
N ILE A 18 4.54 -24.03 -14.05
CA ILE A 18 5.82 -24.45 -14.66
C ILE A 18 5.62 -25.45 -15.81
N ASP A 19 4.61 -25.28 -16.63
CA ASP A 19 4.59 -25.91 -17.94
C ASP A 19 5.33 -25.01 -18.94
N ASN A 20 6.38 -25.59 -19.59
CA ASN A 20 7.18 -24.90 -20.59
C ASN A 20 6.33 -24.30 -21.72
N GLU A 21 5.17 -24.85 -21.99
CA GLU A 21 4.22 -24.38 -23.00
C GLU A 21 3.51 -23.07 -22.58
N SER A 22 3.21 -22.91 -21.29
CA SER A 22 2.66 -21.67 -20.75
C SER A 22 3.71 -20.56 -20.69
N LEU A 23 4.97 -20.89 -20.41
CA LEU A 23 6.10 -19.95 -20.49
C LEU A 23 6.35 -19.48 -21.93
N GLU A 24 6.31 -20.40 -22.92
CA GLU A 24 6.44 -20.01 -24.32
C GLU A 24 5.29 -19.14 -24.83
N LYS A 25 4.05 -19.39 -24.37
CA LYS A 25 2.89 -18.53 -24.65
C LYS A 25 3.07 -17.14 -24.05
N LEU A 26 3.50 -17.05 -22.81
CA LEU A 26 3.80 -15.79 -22.12
C LEU A 26 4.93 -15.02 -22.83
N VAL A 27 5.98 -15.70 -23.24
CA VAL A 27 7.09 -15.09 -24.01
C VAL A 27 6.62 -14.63 -25.38
N ARG A 28 5.73 -15.36 -26.06
CA ARG A 28 5.13 -14.93 -27.34
C ARG A 28 4.21 -13.71 -27.18
N GLU A 29 3.39 -13.69 -26.14
CA GLU A 29 2.53 -12.53 -25.83
C GLU A 29 3.36 -11.31 -25.44
N LEU A 30 4.44 -11.47 -24.67
CA LEU A 30 5.38 -10.41 -24.33
C LEU A 30 6.12 -9.88 -25.58
N ASN A 31 6.51 -10.76 -26.51
CA ASN A 31 7.15 -10.37 -27.77
C ASN A 31 6.18 -9.70 -28.76
N ALA A 32 4.91 -10.14 -28.79
CA ALA A 32 3.87 -9.53 -29.61
C ALA A 32 3.44 -8.14 -29.08
N GLY A 33 3.58 -7.90 -27.77
CA GLY A 33 3.33 -6.60 -27.12
C GLY A 33 4.50 -5.61 -27.23
N GLY A 34 5.59 -5.95 -27.97
CA GLY A 34 6.79 -5.10 -28.06
C GLY A 34 7.60 -5.01 -26.76
N ALA A 35 7.26 -5.80 -25.73
CA ALA A 35 8.01 -5.89 -24.50
C ALA A 35 9.26 -6.74 -24.72
N ASN A 36 10.42 -6.10 -24.79
CA ASN A 36 11.69 -6.79 -24.89
C ASN A 36 11.93 -7.62 -23.61
N VAL A 37 12.35 -8.89 -23.74
CA VAL A 37 12.67 -9.78 -22.61
C VAL A 37 13.67 -9.14 -21.65
N VAL A 38 14.62 -8.35 -22.17
CA VAL A 38 15.58 -7.58 -21.37
C VAL A 38 14.87 -6.55 -20.48
N LEU A 39 13.83 -5.88 -20.98
CA LEU A 39 13.05 -4.93 -20.18
C LEU A 39 12.26 -5.65 -19.08
N GLY A 40 11.76 -6.86 -19.34
CA GLY A 40 11.08 -7.68 -18.32
C GLY A 40 12.00 -8.05 -17.16
N VAL A 41 13.21 -8.52 -17.46
CA VAL A 41 14.21 -8.87 -16.43
C VAL A 41 14.66 -7.62 -15.66
N LEU A 42 14.83 -6.50 -16.34
CA LEU A 42 15.18 -5.22 -15.70
C LEU A 42 14.06 -4.72 -14.78
N ASP A 43 12.80 -4.88 -15.21
CA ASP A 43 11.61 -4.54 -14.42
C ASP A 43 11.53 -5.36 -13.13
N ASP A 44 11.75 -6.68 -13.23
CA ASP A 44 11.77 -7.59 -12.08
C ASP A 44 12.90 -7.23 -11.10
N PHE A 45 14.08 -6.90 -11.59
CA PHE A 45 15.21 -6.47 -10.77
C PHE A 45 14.93 -5.16 -10.04
N ILE A 46 14.39 -4.16 -10.74
CA ILE A 46 14.00 -2.87 -10.15
C ILE A 46 12.91 -3.08 -9.09
N ASN A 47 11.90 -3.89 -9.39
CA ASN A 47 10.81 -4.17 -8.45
C ASN A 47 11.28 -4.97 -7.24
N TRP A 48 12.25 -5.87 -7.41
CA TRP A 48 12.90 -6.55 -6.28
C TRP A 48 13.60 -5.55 -5.37
N GLY A 49 14.40 -4.63 -5.92
CA GLY A 49 15.07 -3.58 -5.14
C GLY A 49 14.07 -2.67 -4.41
N ARG A 50 13.05 -2.18 -5.12
CA ARG A 50 11.99 -1.32 -4.55
C ARG A 50 11.20 -2.02 -3.44
N SER A 51 10.81 -3.28 -3.65
CA SER A 51 10.02 -4.03 -2.68
C SER A 51 10.75 -4.28 -1.36
N ASN A 52 12.08 -4.39 -1.41
CA ASN A 52 12.92 -4.64 -0.23
C ASN A 52 13.50 -3.37 0.41
N SER A 53 13.19 -2.18 -0.13
CA SER A 53 13.64 -0.89 0.39
C SER A 53 12.52 0.15 0.26
N LEU A 54 11.42 -0.06 1.00
CA LEU A 54 10.30 0.90 1.06
C LEU A 54 10.48 1.81 2.27
N TRP A 55 10.55 3.11 2.02
CA TRP A 55 10.78 4.11 3.06
C TRP A 55 9.45 4.70 3.53
N PRO A 56 9.01 4.39 4.77
CA PRO A 56 7.75 4.88 5.28
C PRO A 56 7.84 6.35 5.73
N LEU A 57 6.84 7.14 5.34
CA LEU A 57 6.55 8.42 5.97
C LEU A 57 5.84 8.17 7.30
N THR A 58 6.40 8.70 8.38
CA THR A 58 5.80 8.62 9.71
C THR A 58 4.62 9.58 9.83
N PHE A 59 3.41 9.04 9.76
CA PHE A 59 2.19 9.79 9.99
C PHE A 59 1.33 9.07 11.01
N ALA A 60 1.33 9.57 12.24
CA ALA A 60 0.63 8.96 13.37
C ALA A 60 -0.18 10.01 14.14
N THR A 61 -1.47 9.78 14.27
CA THR A 61 -2.40 10.73 14.89
C THR A 61 -3.03 10.23 16.19
N SER A 62 -2.94 8.93 16.48
CA SER A 62 -3.53 8.34 17.70
C SER A 62 -2.87 7.02 18.09
N CYS A 63 -3.55 6.17 18.87
CA CYS A 63 -3.00 4.94 19.48
C CYS A 63 -2.34 3.97 18.50
N CYS A 64 -2.77 3.89 17.24
CA CYS A 64 -2.10 3.07 16.23
C CYS A 64 -0.67 3.55 15.93
N GLY A 65 -0.36 4.83 16.21
CA GLY A 65 0.99 5.36 16.10
C GLY A 65 1.94 4.82 17.15
N ILE A 66 1.46 4.55 18.36
CA ILE A 66 2.27 3.92 19.42
C ILE A 66 2.63 2.49 19.02
N GLU A 67 1.66 1.76 18.47
CA GLU A 67 1.91 0.40 17.96
C GLU A 67 2.88 0.41 16.76
N PHE A 68 2.79 1.43 15.91
CA PHE A 68 3.77 1.65 14.83
C PHE A 68 5.19 1.88 15.38
N MET A 69 5.33 2.63 16.48
CA MET A 69 6.64 2.79 17.15
C MET A 69 7.15 1.46 17.71
N ALA A 70 6.27 0.59 18.19
CA ALA A 70 6.65 -0.74 18.68
C ALA A 70 7.23 -1.64 17.58
N LEU A 71 6.86 -1.43 16.30
CA LEU A 71 7.45 -2.14 15.16
C LEU A 71 8.94 -1.82 14.97
N GLY A 72 9.39 -0.62 15.31
CA GLY A 72 10.81 -0.22 15.29
C GLY A 72 11.55 -0.64 16.56
N ALA A 73 10.88 -1.25 17.55
CA ALA A 73 11.51 -1.70 18.77
C ALA A 73 12.28 -3.02 18.56
N ALA A 74 13.23 -3.29 19.45
CA ALA A 74 14.17 -4.42 19.36
C ALA A 74 13.48 -5.81 19.22
N ARG A 75 12.28 -5.98 19.76
CA ARG A 75 11.53 -7.25 19.66
C ARG A 75 11.05 -7.55 18.25
N TYR A 76 10.61 -6.53 17.53
CA TYR A 76 9.98 -6.69 16.23
C TYR A 76 10.89 -6.28 15.08
N ASP A 77 11.56 -5.14 15.19
CA ASP A 77 12.55 -4.59 14.25
C ASP A 77 12.17 -4.75 12.76
N MET A 78 11.47 -3.76 12.24
CA MET A 78 11.01 -3.75 10.85
C MET A 78 12.16 -3.60 9.83
N ALA A 79 13.38 -3.29 10.28
CA ALA A 79 14.58 -3.21 9.46
C ALA A 79 14.84 -4.50 8.69
N ARG A 80 14.60 -5.65 9.31
CA ARG A 80 14.78 -6.98 8.69
C ARG A 80 13.96 -7.20 7.42
N PHE A 81 12.89 -6.43 7.24
CA PHE A 81 12.00 -6.52 6.08
C PHE A 81 12.18 -5.37 5.08
N GLY A 82 13.18 -4.50 5.30
CA GLY A 82 13.50 -3.39 4.41
C GLY A 82 12.69 -2.11 4.64
N PHE A 83 12.13 -1.91 5.84
CA PHE A 83 11.32 -0.74 6.21
C PHE A 83 11.96 0.12 7.29
N GLU A 84 13.29 0.04 7.47
CA GLU A 84 14.01 0.72 8.55
C GLU A 84 13.95 2.25 8.43
N VAL A 85 14.08 2.76 7.21
CA VAL A 85 14.34 4.17 7.00
C VAL A 85 13.03 4.97 7.07
N ALA A 86 12.58 5.27 8.30
CA ALA A 86 11.47 6.17 8.53
C ALA A 86 11.84 7.63 8.16
N ARG A 87 11.13 8.23 7.23
CA ARG A 87 11.37 9.59 6.76
C ARG A 87 10.35 10.56 7.32
N ALA A 88 10.83 11.72 7.79
CA ALA A 88 9.97 12.84 8.19
C ALA A 88 9.58 13.71 6.99
N SER A 89 10.36 13.67 5.89
CA SER A 89 10.08 14.42 4.68
C SER A 89 9.26 13.60 3.67
N PRO A 90 8.08 14.08 3.22
CA PRO A 90 7.29 13.38 2.21
C PRO A 90 8.01 13.17 0.89
N ARG A 91 8.91 14.07 0.52
CA ARG A 91 9.69 14.01 -0.74
C ARG A 91 10.72 12.88 -0.79
N GLN A 92 11.02 12.28 0.37
CA GLN A 92 11.98 11.18 0.49
C GLN A 92 11.31 9.86 0.86
N ALA A 93 9.98 9.82 0.93
CA ALA A 93 9.23 8.64 1.34
C ALA A 93 8.51 8.00 0.15
N ASP A 94 8.53 6.67 0.12
CA ASP A 94 7.87 5.88 -0.93
C ASP A 94 6.46 5.45 -0.53
N MET A 95 6.19 5.37 0.77
CA MET A 95 4.89 4.98 1.30
C MET A 95 4.48 5.84 2.49
N ILE A 96 3.18 6.07 2.63
CA ILE A 96 2.61 6.70 3.83
C ILE A 96 1.78 5.69 4.62
N MET A 97 2.11 5.52 5.90
CA MET A 97 1.32 4.73 6.84
C MET A 97 0.41 5.65 7.63
N VAL A 98 -0.87 5.63 7.31
CA VAL A 98 -1.88 6.45 8.00
C VAL A 98 -2.35 5.71 9.24
N CYS A 99 -1.73 6.03 10.39
CA CYS A 99 -1.97 5.35 11.66
C CYS A 99 -2.88 6.19 12.56
N GLY A 100 -4.15 5.80 12.67
CA GLY A 100 -5.06 6.40 13.64
C GLY A 100 -6.21 7.21 13.07
N THR A 101 -6.79 8.06 13.90
CA THR A 101 -7.99 8.85 13.59
C THR A 101 -7.64 10.07 12.75
N ILE A 102 -8.36 10.27 11.66
CA ILE A 102 -8.21 11.45 10.80
C ILE A 102 -9.42 12.36 11.00
N THR A 103 -9.16 13.57 11.44
CA THR A 103 -10.19 14.59 11.55
C THR A 103 -10.38 15.33 10.23
N ASN A 104 -11.56 15.92 10.03
CA ASN A 104 -11.86 16.73 8.84
C ASN A 104 -10.88 17.89 8.66
N LYS A 105 -10.36 18.44 9.77
CA LYS A 105 -9.31 19.47 9.77
C LYS A 105 -7.97 18.96 9.29
N MET A 106 -7.64 17.68 9.58
CA MET A 106 -6.37 17.06 9.21
C MET A 106 -6.39 16.47 7.78
N ALA A 107 -7.57 16.22 7.25
CA ALA A 107 -7.75 15.65 5.93
C ALA A 107 -7.03 16.41 4.79
N PRO A 108 -7.13 17.74 4.68
CA PRO A 108 -6.39 18.51 3.67
C PRO A 108 -4.87 18.49 3.88
N VAL A 109 -4.40 18.37 5.11
CA VAL A 109 -2.97 18.25 5.41
C VAL A 109 -2.45 16.90 4.91
N LEU A 110 -3.17 15.82 5.22
CA LEU A 110 -2.84 14.49 4.75
C LEU A 110 -2.78 14.42 3.21
N LYS A 111 -3.73 15.06 2.53
CA LYS A 111 -3.73 15.15 1.06
C LYS A 111 -2.49 15.87 0.53
N ARG A 112 -2.10 17.01 1.14
CA ARG A 112 -0.88 17.73 0.74
C ARG A 112 0.39 16.91 0.95
N LEU A 113 0.49 16.15 2.04
CA LEU A 113 1.63 15.25 2.28
C LEU A 113 1.72 14.19 1.19
N TYR A 114 0.58 13.60 0.82
CA TYR A 114 0.52 12.62 -0.26
C TYR A 114 0.92 13.22 -1.61
N ASP A 115 0.45 14.43 -1.93
CA ASP A 115 0.77 15.11 -3.20
C ASP A 115 2.26 15.49 -3.30
N GLN A 116 2.95 15.67 -2.16
CA GLN A 116 4.38 15.96 -2.09
C GLN A 116 5.27 14.71 -2.23
N MET A 117 4.70 13.52 -2.12
CA MET A 117 5.45 12.27 -2.29
C MET A 117 5.74 12.02 -3.78
N PRO A 118 6.97 11.55 -4.12
CA PRO A 118 7.29 11.16 -5.50
C PRO A 118 6.51 9.93 -5.93
N ASP A 119 6.27 9.78 -7.23
CA ASP A 119 5.71 8.55 -7.79
C ASP A 119 6.85 7.54 -8.09
N PRO A 120 6.62 6.25 -7.88
CA PRO A 120 5.42 5.59 -7.36
C PRO A 120 5.31 5.66 -5.84
N LYS A 121 4.14 5.96 -5.33
CA LYS A 121 3.83 6.13 -3.91
C LYS A 121 2.71 5.22 -3.45
N TYR A 122 2.77 4.76 -2.21
CA TYR A 122 1.84 3.80 -1.65
C TYR A 122 1.17 4.32 -0.38
N VAL A 123 -0.08 3.92 -0.15
CA VAL A 123 -0.87 4.32 1.01
C VAL A 123 -1.34 3.09 1.77
N VAL A 124 -0.98 3.01 3.05
CA VAL A 124 -1.42 1.97 3.96
C VAL A 124 -2.32 2.55 5.03
N ALA A 125 -3.57 2.12 5.09
CA ALA A 125 -4.52 2.53 6.13
C ALA A 125 -4.44 1.57 7.31
N VAL A 126 -4.05 2.08 8.49
CA VAL A 126 -3.79 1.28 9.69
C VAL A 126 -4.81 1.56 10.76
N GLY A 127 -5.44 0.49 11.22
CA GLY A 127 -6.40 0.51 12.31
C GLY A 127 -7.82 0.88 11.89
N GLY A 128 -8.79 0.53 12.73
CA GLY A 128 -10.21 0.74 12.46
C GLY A 128 -10.58 2.20 12.17
N CYS A 129 -9.88 3.16 12.80
CA CYS A 129 -10.13 4.58 12.58
C CYS A 129 -9.76 5.02 11.15
N ALA A 130 -8.61 4.59 10.65
CA ALA A 130 -8.18 4.92 9.29
C ALA A 130 -8.99 4.14 8.23
N VAL A 131 -9.43 2.92 8.54
CA VAL A 131 -10.18 2.05 7.62
C VAL A 131 -11.63 2.50 7.45
N SER A 132 -12.33 2.84 8.56
CA SER A 132 -13.78 3.09 8.54
C SER A 132 -14.28 4.12 9.56
N GLY A 133 -13.38 4.84 10.22
CA GLY A 133 -13.70 5.74 11.34
C GLY A 133 -13.73 5.03 12.70
N GLY A 134 -13.73 3.69 12.73
CA GLY A 134 -13.68 2.88 13.95
C GLY A 134 -14.69 3.27 15.03
N PRO A 135 -14.26 3.40 16.30
CA PRO A 135 -15.13 3.82 17.40
C PRO A 135 -15.74 5.21 17.22
N PHE A 136 -15.10 6.06 16.41
CA PHE A 136 -15.49 7.46 16.19
C PHE A 136 -16.32 7.66 14.91
N LYS A 137 -16.83 6.60 14.29
CA LYS A 137 -17.60 6.64 13.04
C LYS A 137 -18.80 7.60 13.08
N LYS A 138 -19.44 7.78 14.24
CA LYS A 138 -20.57 8.68 14.42
C LYS A 138 -20.17 10.12 14.74
N SER A 139 -18.88 10.42 14.87
CA SER A 139 -18.40 11.77 15.16
C SER A 139 -18.47 12.66 13.91
N TYR A 140 -19.01 13.87 14.09
CA TYR A 140 -19.15 14.85 13.01
C TYR A 140 -17.82 15.47 12.53
N HIS A 141 -16.75 15.32 13.32
CA HIS A 141 -15.42 15.84 12.97
C HIS A 141 -14.43 14.79 12.46
N VAL A 142 -14.81 13.52 12.45
CA VAL A 142 -13.92 12.42 12.05
C VAL A 142 -14.25 11.93 10.65
N LEU A 143 -13.22 11.75 9.86
CA LEU A 143 -13.34 11.14 8.53
C LEU A 143 -13.58 9.63 8.66
N ASN A 144 -14.63 9.15 8.03
CA ASN A 144 -15.00 7.73 8.04
C ASN A 144 -14.28 6.94 6.93
N GLY A 145 -12.96 6.82 7.03
CA GLY A 145 -12.10 6.11 6.10
C GLY A 145 -11.17 7.03 5.30
N VAL A 146 -9.90 6.65 5.22
CA VAL A 146 -8.86 7.38 4.46
C VAL A 146 -9.07 7.23 2.96
N ASP A 147 -9.73 6.16 2.53
CA ASP A 147 -10.07 5.87 1.13
C ASP A 147 -10.96 6.95 0.47
N LYS A 148 -11.61 7.80 1.26
CA LYS A 148 -12.36 8.95 0.76
C LYS A 148 -11.48 10.08 0.24
N ILE A 149 -10.23 10.16 0.74
CA ILE A 149 -9.28 11.22 0.41
C ILE A 149 -8.16 10.69 -0.48
N LEU A 150 -7.60 9.53 -0.13
CA LEU A 150 -6.43 8.93 -0.77
C LEU A 150 -6.75 7.56 -1.38
N PRO A 151 -6.06 7.17 -2.45
CA PRO A 151 -6.12 5.80 -2.95
C PRO A 151 -5.36 4.89 -1.99
N VAL A 152 -6.06 4.02 -1.28
CA VAL A 152 -5.47 3.08 -0.32
C VAL A 152 -5.07 1.79 -1.02
N ASP A 153 -3.83 1.36 -0.80
CA ASP A 153 -3.26 0.15 -1.37
C ASP A 153 -3.47 -1.08 -0.47
N VAL A 154 -3.29 -0.89 0.83
CA VAL A 154 -3.41 -1.95 1.83
C VAL A 154 -4.18 -1.46 3.05
N TYR A 155 -5.04 -2.30 3.58
CA TYR A 155 -5.79 -2.05 4.81
C TYR A 155 -5.32 -3.02 5.90
N ILE A 156 -4.96 -2.47 7.06
CA ILE A 156 -4.57 -3.24 8.24
C ILE A 156 -5.65 -3.06 9.32
N PRO A 157 -6.53 -4.04 9.53
CA PRO A 157 -7.58 -3.96 10.53
C PRO A 157 -7.04 -4.18 11.95
N GLY A 158 -7.70 -3.57 12.93
CA GLY A 158 -7.38 -3.68 14.36
C GLY A 158 -7.68 -2.37 15.09
N CYS A 159 -7.69 -2.40 16.42
CA CYS A 159 -7.92 -1.20 17.24
C CYS A 159 -7.21 -1.28 18.60
N PRO A 160 -5.90 -1.01 18.65
CA PRO A 160 -4.91 -0.98 17.56
C PRO A 160 -4.62 -2.37 16.99
N PRO A 161 -4.13 -2.48 15.76
CA PRO A 161 -3.65 -3.76 15.24
C PRO A 161 -2.35 -4.15 15.94
N ARG A 162 -2.15 -5.44 16.17
CA ARG A 162 -0.89 -5.96 16.72
C ARG A 162 0.26 -5.79 15.73
N PRO A 163 1.52 -5.75 16.18
CA PRO A 163 2.68 -5.62 15.30
C PRO A 163 2.73 -6.68 14.20
N GLU A 164 2.31 -7.91 14.47
CA GLU A 164 2.27 -8.99 13.49
C GLU A 164 1.29 -8.69 12.34
N ALA A 165 0.18 -8.02 12.63
CA ALA A 165 -0.77 -7.59 11.61
C ALA A 165 -0.18 -6.49 10.72
N PHE A 166 0.65 -5.60 11.28
CA PHE A 166 1.40 -4.63 10.47
C PHE A 166 2.35 -5.33 9.51
N TYR A 167 3.14 -6.30 9.99
CA TYR A 167 4.04 -7.07 9.10
C TYR A 167 3.29 -7.77 7.99
N TYR A 168 2.17 -8.39 8.30
CA TYR A 168 1.35 -9.01 7.27
C TYR A 168 0.91 -8.00 6.20
N GLY A 169 0.45 -6.82 6.61
CA GLY A 169 0.07 -5.74 5.70
C GLY A 169 1.25 -5.23 4.86
N MET A 170 2.43 -5.06 5.48
CA MET A 170 3.64 -4.63 4.78
C MET A 170 4.12 -5.68 3.77
N MET A 171 4.05 -6.97 4.10
CA MET A 171 4.35 -8.06 3.16
C MET A 171 3.36 -8.11 1.99
N GLN A 172 2.08 -7.79 2.22
CA GLN A 172 1.10 -7.64 1.14
C GLN A 172 1.47 -6.50 0.20
N LEU A 173 1.93 -5.37 0.74
CA LEU A 173 2.42 -4.26 -0.06
C LEU A 173 3.65 -4.66 -0.89
N GLN A 174 4.63 -5.36 -0.29
CA GLN A 174 5.80 -5.86 -1.02
C GLN A 174 5.41 -6.78 -2.20
N ARG A 175 4.44 -7.68 -1.98
CA ARG A 175 3.90 -8.54 -3.04
C ARG A 175 3.28 -7.71 -4.17
N LYS A 176 2.52 -6.66 -3.82
CA LYS A 176 1.93 -5.75 -4.79
C LYS A 176 3.01 -5.06 -5.62
N VAL A 177 4.05 -4.51 -4.98
CA VAL A 177 5.17 -3.83 -5.65
C VAL A 177 5.92 -4.77 -6.60
N LYS A 178 6.12 -6.05 -6.23
CA LYS A 178 6.77 -7.05 -7.08
C LYS A 178 5.99 -7.37 -8.37
N ILE A 179 4.67 -7.26 -8.34
CA ILE A 179 3.80 -7.57 -9.48
C ILE A 179 3.59 -6.33 -10.39
N GLU A 180 3.82 -5.13 -9.87
CA GLU A 180 3.67 -3.91 -10.66
C GLU A 180 4.73 -3.82 -11.76
N LYS A 181 4.32 -3.38 -12.97
CA LYS A 181 5.26 -3.09 -14.06
C LYS A 181 5.75 -1.65 -13.92
N PHE A 182 7.05 -1.47 -13.74
CA PHE A 182 7.65 -0.15 -13.60
C PHE A 182 7.62 0.63 -14.93
N PHE A 183 7.99 -0.03 -16.04
CA PHE A 183 8.00 0.58 -17.37
C PHE A 183 6.62 0.62 -18.06
N GLY A 184 5.60 -0.04 -17.51
CA GLY A 184 4.26 -0.09 -18.08
C GLY A 184 3.32 1.04 -17.70
N GLY A 185 3.77 1.97 -16.87
CA GLY A 185 2.95 3.07 -16.33
C GLY A 185 1.90 2.59 -15.33
N THR A 186 1.98 3.05 -14.11
CA THR A 186 0.97 2.73 -13.08
C THR A 186 -0.29 3.54 -13.38
N ASN A 187 -1.32 2.91 -13.95
CA ASN A 187 -2.66 3.50 -14.11
C ASN A 187 -3.35 3.66 -12.75
N ARG A 188 -2.77 4.45 -11.86
CA ARG A 188 -3.37 4.78 -10.58
C ARG A 188 -4.42 5.86 -10.82
N LYS A 189 -5.70 5.47 -10.83
CA LYS A 189 -6.81 6.41 -10.90
C LYS A 189 -6.80 7.31 -9.67
N GLU A 190 -6.48 8.58 -9.85
CA GLU A 190 -6.62 9.58 -8.79
C GLU A 190 -8.09 9.69 -8.40
N LYS A 191 -8.43 9.29 -7.16
CA LYS A 191 -9.74 9.56 -6.60
C LYS A 191 -9.82 11.04 -6.26
N LYS A 192 -10.75 11.77 -6.89
CA LYS A 192 -11.08 13.13 -6.47
C LYS A 192 -11.67 13.08 -5.05
N PRO A 193 -11.17 13.92 -4.13
CA PRO A 193 -11.65 13.93 -2.75
C PRO A 193 -13.12 14.36 -2.69
N GLU A 194 -13.95 13.56 -2.03
CA GLU A 194 -15.40 13.74 -1.91
C GLU A 194 -15.81 14.95 -1.06
N PHE A 195 -14.88 15.42 -0.21
CA PHE A 195 -15.16 16.52 0.74
C PHE A 195 -14.89 17.94 0.17
N MET A 196 -14.49 18.06 -1.09
CA MET A 196 -14.31 19.34 -1.79
C MET A 196 -15.54 19.75 -2.63
N LYS A 197 -16.72 19.14 -2.36
CA LYS A 197 -17.98 19.58 -2.94
C LYS A 197 -18.69 20.55 -2.04
#